data_af133fd21880c4dc996c7541b3cd77d8
#
_entry.id   af133fd21880c4dc996c7541b3cd77d8
#
_cell.length_a   1.000
_cell.length_b   1.000
_cell.length_c   1.000
_cell.angle_alpha   90.00
_cell.angle_beta   90.00
_cell.angle_gamma   90.00
#
_symmetry.space_group_name_H-M   'P 1'
#
loop_
_entity.id
_entity.type
_entity.pdbx_description
1 polymer ?
#
loop_
_entity_poly.entity_id
_entity_poly.type
_entity_poly.pdbx_seq_one_letter_code
_entity_poly.pdbx_strand_id
1 'polypeptide(L)'
;MAVIVITKENFKSEVLQSDKPVLVDFWATWCGPCRMMAPVVESIAEEHPELKVCKVDVDENPELAQMFNVMSIPTLAVFKGGQLTGTAVGYQPKDNVLKLFA
;
A
#
# COMPACT_ATOMS: atom_id res chain seq x y z
N MET A 1 11.87 2.77 -9.58
CA MET A 1 10.64 2.06 -9.93
C MET A 1 9.44 2.87 -9.51
N ALA A 2 8.47 2.92 -10.37
CA ALA A 2 7.24 3.64 -10.04
C ALA A 2 6.38 2.82 -9.08
N VAL A 3 5.61 3.53 -8.27
CA VAL A 3 4.56 2.94 -7.46
C VAL A 3 3.39 2.62 -8.39
N ILE A 4 2.85 1.43 -8.29
CA ILE A 4 1.77 0.96 -9.16
C ILE A 4 0.44 1.50 -8.65
N VAL A 5 -0.30 2.17 -9.52
CA VAL A 5 -1.64 2.64 -9.19
C VAL A 5 -2.62 1.47 -9.29
N ILE A 6 -3.31 1.19 -8.18
CA ILE A 6 -4.24 0.08 -8.09
C ILE A 6 -5.67 0.59 -8.14
N THR A 7 -6.48 -0.09 -8.95
CA THR A 7 -7.93 0.09 -9.01
C THR A 7 -8.58 -1.26 -8.79
N LYS A 8 -9.91 -1.28 -8.71
CA LYS A 8 -10.61 -2.56 -8.57
C LYS A 8 -10.38 -3.47 -9.78
N GLU A 9 -10.04 -2.89 -10.95
CA GLU A 9 -9.80 -3.68 -12.16
C GLU A 9 -8.49 -4.45 -12.12
N ASN A 10 -7.44 -3.91 -11.48
CA ASN A 10 -6.14 -4.58 -11.47
C ASN A 10 -5.72 -5.09 -10.09
N PHE A 11 -6.55 -4.94 -9.07
CA PHE A 11 -6.20 -5.34 -7.71
C PHE A 11 -5.88 -6.84 -7.63
N LYS A 12 -6.73 -7.67 -8.23
CA LYS A 12 -6.53 -9.11 -8.17
C LYS A 12 -5.21 -9.52 -8.82
N SER A 13 -4.94 -9.02 -10.02
CA SER A 13 -3.73 -9.42 -10.75
C SER A 13 -2.46 -8.85 -10.13
N GLU A 14 -2.51 -7.61 -9.67
CA GLU A 14 -1.30 -6.96 -9.17
C GLU A 14 -0.99 -7.30 -7.72
N VAL A 15 -2.01 -7.48 -6.90
CA VAL A 15 -1.83 -7.68 -5.45
C VAL A 15 -2.03 -9.14 -5.06
N LEU A 16 -3.18 -9.72 -5.40
CA LEU A 16 -3.50 -11.07 -4.92
C LEU A 16 -2.73 -12.16 -5.66
N GLN A 17 -2.37 -11.94 -6.91
CA GLN A 17 -1.65 -12.91 -7.74
C GLN A 17 -0.17 -12.57 -7.89
N SER A 18 0.34 -11.64 -7.08
CA SER A 18 1.75 -11.26 -7.14
C SER A 18 2.62 -12.37 -6.60
N ASP A 19 3.75 -12.62 -7.29
CA ASP A 19 4.79 -13.54 -6.81
C ASP A 19 5.80 -12.86 -5.90
N LYS A 20 5.68 -11.53 -5.73
CA LYS A 20 6.49 -10.75 -4.78
C LYS A 20 5.63 -10.32 -3.60
N PRO A 21 6.22 -10.07 -2.43
CA PRO A 21 5.50 -9.39 -1.36
C PRO A 21 5.05 -8.00 -1.83
N VAL A 22 3.87 -7.58 -1.42
CA VAL A 22 3.24 -6.35 -1.90
C VAL A 22 2.97 -5.41 -0.75
N LEU A 23 3.35 -4.14 -0.92
CA LEU A 23 2.95 -3.06 -0.03
C LEU A 23 1.84 -2.27 -0.73
N VAL A 24 0.74 -2.04 -0.03
CA VAL A 24 -0.36 -1.21 -0.55
C VAL A 24 -0.56 -0.03 0.37
N ASP A 25 -0.48 1.18 -0.19
CA ASP A 25 -0.71 2.44 0.51
C ASP A 25 -2.13 2.93 0.17
N PHE A 26 -3.03 2.86 1.15
CA PHE A 26 -4.39 3.43 1.02
C PHE A 26 -4.32 4.90 1.38
N TRP A 27 -4.66 5.77 0.44
CA TRP A 27 -4.45 7.22 0.57
C TRP A 27 -5.59 8.02 -0.04
N ALA A 28 -5.60 9.33 0.19
CA ALA A 28 -6.52 10.25 -0.47
C ALA A 28 -5.81 11.58 -0.74
N THR A 29 -6.30 12.33 -1.72
CA THR A 29 -5.68 13.58 -2.14
C THR A 29 -5.73 14.67 -1.08
N TRP A 30 -6.76 14.64 -0.23
CA TRP A 30 -6.97 15.66 0.81
C TRP A 30 -6.26 15.35 2.12
N CYS A 31 -5.55 14.26 2.20
CA CYS A 31 -4.97 13.74 3.44
C CYS A 31 -3.53 14.25 3.60
N GLY A 32 -3.29 15.09 4.61
CA GLY A 32 -1.96 15.64 4.88
C GLY A 32 -0.93 14.57 5.20
N PRO A 33 -1.20 13.67 6.18
CA PRO A 33 -0.24 12.58 6.47
C PRO A 33 0.03 11.67 5.28
N CYS A 34 -0.94 11.50 4.38
CA CYS A 34 -0.73 10.71 3.16
C CYS A 34 0.33 11.36 2.27
N ARG A 35 0.34 12.70 2.19
CA ARG A 35 1.34 13.42 1.40
C ARG A 35 2.74 13.24 2.00
N MET A 36 2.84 13.17 3.33
CA MET A 36 4.11 12.90 3.99
C MET A 36 4.56 11.46 3.77
N MET A 37 3.61 10.54 3.61
CA MET A 37 3.90 9.12 3.39
C MET A 37 4.39 8.85 1.97
N ALA A 38 3.96 9.64 0.98
CA ALA A 38 4.24 9.38 -0.43
C ALA A 38 5.75 9.24 -0.73
N PRO A 39 6.64 10.15 -0.27
CA PRO A 39 8.07 9.97 -0.54
C PRO A 39 8.65 8.74 0.14
N VAL A 40 8.13 8.33 1.29
CA VAL A 40 8.59 7.11 1.96
C VAL A 40 8.25 5.89 1.10
N VAL A 41 7.03 5.83 0.60
CA VAL A 41 6.57 4.73 -0.23
C VAL A 41 7.35 4.66 -1.54
N GLU A 42 7.61 5.82 -2.16
CA GLU A 42 8.39 5.88 -3.39
C GLU A 42 9.83 5.44 -3.16
N SER A 43 10.42 5.83 -2.03
CA SER A 43 11.77 5.43 -1.67
C SER A 43 11.88 3.92 -1.52
N ILE A 44 10.88 3.29 -0.90
CA ILE A 44 10.85 1.83 -0.76
C ILE A 44 10.77 1.17 -2.14
N ALA A 45 9.94 1.71 -3.03
CA ALA A 45 9.82 1.16 -4.38
C ALA A 45 11.15 1.18 -5.13
N GLU A 46 11.92 2.26 -4.95
CA GLU A 46 13.21 2.40 -5.63
C GLU A 46 14.30 1.53 -5.01
N GLU A 47 14.31 1.41 -3.68
CA GLU A 47 15.38 0.72 -2.97
C GLU A 47 15.17 -0.79 -2.86
N HIS A 48 13.93 -1.26 -3.06
CA HIS A 48 13.57 -2.66 -2.81
C HIS A 48 12.84 -3.25 -4.02
N PRO A 49 13.59 -3.53 -5.13
CA PRO A 49 12.96 -4.12 -6.32
C PRO A 49 12.39 -5.52 -6.09
N GLU A 50 12.78 -6.16 -4.98
CA GLU A 50 12.21 -7.46 -4.60
C GLU A 50 10.78 -7.34 -4.09
N LEU A 51 10.32 -6.12 -3.79
CA LEU A 51 8.96 -5.84 -3.33
C LEU A 51 8.16 -5.18 -4.44
N LYS A 52 6.85 -5.41 -4.43
CA LYS A 52 5.93 -4.65 -5.28
C LYS A 52 5.28 -3.59 -4.42
N VAL A 53 5.29 -2.34 -4.86
CA VAL A 53 4.76 -1.22 -4.11
C VAL A 53 3.61 -0.60 -4.89
N CYS A 54 2.46 -0.49 -4.24
CA CYS A 54 1.20 -0.08 -4.85
C CYS A 54 0.53 1.00 -4.02
N LYS A 55 -0.40 1.73 -4.65
CA LYS A 55 -1.22 2.71 -3.95
C LYS A 55 -2.66 2.63 -4.43
N VAL A 56 -3.60 2.86 -3.50
CA VAL A 56 -5.04 2.85 -3.74
C VAL A 56 -5.61 4.18 -3.25
N ASP A 57 -6.22 4.93 -4.16
CA ASP A 57 -6.98 6.12 -3.80
C ASP A 57 -8.34 5.66 -3.26
N VAL A 58 -8.60 5.91 -1.97
CA VAL A 58 -9.81 5.37 -1.33
C VAL A 58 -11.08 6.07 -1.80
N ASP A 59 -10.95 7.30 -2.29
CA ASP A 59 -12.13 8.02 -2.81
C ASP A 59 -12.56 7.46 -4.16
N GLU A 60 -11.60 7.04 -4.99
CA GLU A 60 -11.90 6.45 -6.28
C GLU A 60 -12.21 4.95 -6.19
N ASN A 61 -11.75 4.29 -5.14
CA ASN A 61 -11.90 2.85 -4.97
C ASN A 61 -12.42 2.53 -3.57
N PRO A 62 -13.61 3.03 -3.20
CA PRO A 62 -14.11 2.81 -1.84
C PRO A 62 -14.37 1.34 -1.53
N GLU A 63 -14.65 0.53 -2.54
CA GLU A 63 -14.88 -0.91 -2.34
C GLU A 63 -13.63 -1.60 -1.80
N LEU A 64 -12.44 -1.22 -2.29
CA LEU A 64 -11.19 -1.80 -1.82
C LEU A 64 -10.92 -1.42 -0.37
N ALA A 65 -11.17 -0.15 -0.02
CA ALA A 65 -11.00 0.30 1.35
C ALA A 65 -11.92 -0.47 2.30
N GLN A 66 -13.18 -0.68 1.90
CA GLN A 66 -14.14 -1.40 2.72
C GLN A 66 -13.76 -2.87 2.86
N MET A 67 -13.27 -3.48 1.79
CA MET A 67 -12.88 -4.90 1.79
C MET A 67 -11.83 -5.19 2.87
N PHE A 68 -10.93 -4.24 3.14
CA PHE A 68 -9.86 -4.42 4.10
C PHE A 68 -10.03 -3.61 5.36
N ASN A 69 -11.24 -3.10 5.61
CA ASN A 69 -11.58 -2.35 6.82
C ASN A 69 -10.68 -1.15 7.05
N VAL A 70 -10.38 -0.41 5.97
CA VAL A 70 -9.58 0.81 6.08
C VAL A 70 -10.46 1.91 6.66
N MET A 71 -10.22 2.22 7.93
CA MET A 71 -11.03 3.20 8.67
C MET A 71 -10.35 4.56 8.73
N SER A 72 -9.04 4.60 8.58
CA SER A 72 -8.24 5.82 8.63
C SER A 72 -7.16 5.74 7.58
N ILE A 73 -6.71 6.90 7.10
CA ILE A 73 -5.64 6.97 6.09
C ILE A 73 -4.52 7.89 6.58
N PRO A 74 -3.26 7.61 6.18
CA PRO A 74 -2.89 6.46 5.35
C PRO A 74 -2.99 5.15 6.12
N THR A 75 -3.33 4.08 5.44
CA THR A 75 -3.18 2.72 5.96
C THR A 75 -2.24 1.99 5.04
N LEU A 76 -1.21 1.39 5.61
CA LEU A 76 -0.25 0.59 4.88
C LEU A 76 -0.55 -0.88 5.13
N ALA A 77 -0.64 -1.66 4.05
CA ALA A 77 -0.98 -3.07 4.14
C ALA A 77 0.04 -3.89 3.37
N VAL A 78 0.45 -5.02 3.95
CA VAL A 78 1.38 -5.94 3.30
C VAL A 78 0.64 -7.23 2.97
N PHE A 79 0.82 -7.67 1.72
CA PHE A 79 0.24 -8.92 1.23
C PHE A 79 1.36 -9.86 0.82
N LYS A 80 1.24 -11.12 1.18
CA LYS A 80 2.17 -12.18 0.77
C LYS A 80 1.35 -13.37 0.30
N GLY A 81 1.62 -13.82 -0.93
CA GLY A 81 0.89 -14.96 -1.48
C GLY A 81 -0.60 -14.75 -1.53
N GLY A 82 -1.04 -13.51 -1.77
CA GLY A 82 -2.44 -13.16 -1.86
C GLY A 82 -3.13 -12.96 -0.52
N GLN A 83 -2.39 -12.98 0.59
CA GLN A 83 -2.97 -12.84 1.92
C GLN A 83 -2.45 -11.60 2.62
N LEU A 84 -3.35 -10.90 3.31
CA LEU A 84 -3.00 -9.76 4.14
C LEU A 84 -2.24 -10.24 5.37
N THR A 85 -0.98 -9.83 5.52
CA THR A 85 -0.12 -10.31 6.60
C THR A 85 0.25 -9.23 7.62
N GLY A 86 0.06 -7.96 7.30
CA GLY A 86 0.38 -6.89 8.24
C GLY A 86 -0.22 -5.58 7.81
N THR A 87 -0.55 -4.74 8.79
CA THR A 87 -1.07 -3.40 8.54
C THR A 87 -0.49 -2.41 9.54
N ALA A 88 -0.42 -1.13 9.13
CA ALA A 88 -0.10 -0.03 10.03
C ALA A 88 -0.93 1.17 9.60
N VAL A 89 -1.47 1.89 10.59
CA VAL A 89 -2.34 3.04 10.37
C VAL A 89 -1.58 4.31 10.72
N GLY A 90 -1.71 5.32 9.86
CA GLY A 90 -1.06 6.61 10.05
C GLY A 90 0.32 6.66 9.43
N TYR A 91 0.95 7.82 9.52
CA TYR A 91 2.31 8.00 8.99
C TYR A 91 3.28 7.06 9.71
N GLN A 92 4.15 6.42 8.94
CA GLN A 92 5.20 5.54 9.45
C GLN A 92 6.52 5.88 8.79
N PRO A 93 7.62 5.96 9.55
CA PRO A 93 8.94 6.07 8.93
C PRO A 93 9.28 4.78 8.17
N LYS A 94 10.22 4.89 7.24
CA LYS A 94 10.56 3.78 6.32
C LYS A 94 10.88 2.48 7.05
N ASP A 95 11.67 2.55 8.13
CA ASP A 95 12.06 1.33 8.85
C ASP A 95 10.85 0.61 9.43
N ASN A 96 9.85 1.35 9.91
CA ASN A 96 8.64 0.74 10.45
C ASN A 96 7.84 0.06 9.35
N VAL A 97 7.78 0.68 8.15
CA VAL A 97 7.08 0.06 7.02
C VAL A 97 7.77 -1.24 6.63
N LEU A 98 9.09 -1.23 6.54
CA LEU A 98 9.85 -2.43 6.16
C LEU A 98 9.66 -3.56 7.16
N LYS A 99 9.48 -3.25 8.45
CA LYS A 99 9.22 -4.27 9.47
C LYS A 99 7.89 -4.98 9.27
N LEU A 100 6.95 -4.38 8.56
CA LEU A 100 5.67 -5.04 8.26
C LEU A 100 5.86 -6.29 7.39
N PHE A 101 6.97 -6.37 6.68
CA PHE A 101 7.28 -7.53 5.82
C PHE A 101 7.92 -8.69 6.57
N ALA A 102 8.29 -8.48 7.82
CA ALA A 102 8.97 -9.53 8.61
C ALA A 102 8.06 -10.73 8.91
#